data_7fe0d889e1bc1e0fd7eaab5e997dce2a
#
_entry.id   7fe0d889e1bc1e0fd7eaab5e997dce2a
#
_cell.length_a   1.000
_cell.length_b   1.000
_cell.length_c   1.000
_cell.angle_alpha   90.00
_cell.angle_beta   90.00
_cell.angle_gamma   90.00
#
_symmetry.space_group_name_H-M   'P 1'
#
loop_
_entity.id
_entity.type
_entity.pdbx_description
1 polymer ?
#
loop_
_entity_poly.entity_id
_entity_poly.type
_entity_poly.pdbx_seq_one_letter_code
_entity_poly.pdbx_strand_id
1 'polypeptide(L)'
;MELPWKLPLLLDGATGTGLMAAGMPADACVEKWVLEHPAVLTELQKAYAAVGCDVIYAPTFGANRAALRRHGLADEVKDMNRRLVELTRRAVQDTRCLVAGDLSPTGLLTEPLGDTR
;
A
#
# COMPACT_ATOMS: atom_id res chain seq x y z
N MET A 1 6.92 24.04 -12.69
CA MET A 1 5.68 23.68 -11.97
C MET A 1 5.89 23.88 -10.48
N GLU A 2 5.10 24.70 -9.88
CA GLU A 2 5.13 24.85 -8.43
C GLU A 2 4.41 23.66 -7.77
N LEU A 3 5.05 23.06 -6.78
CA LEU A 3 4.45 22.01 -6.00
C LEU A 3 3.51 22.64 -4.95
N PRO A 4 2.34 22.04 -4.69
CA PRO A 4 1.38 22.57 -3.73
C PRO A 4 1.80 22.37 -2.26
N TRP A 5 3.02 21.90 -2.02
CA TRP A 5 3.56 21.61 -0.70
C TRP A 5 5.01 22.07 -0.56
N LYS A 6 5.43 22.27 0.67
CA LYS A 6 6.83 22.60 1.00
C LYS A 6 7.69 21.35 1.03
N LEU A 7 8.88 21.44 0.47
CA LEU A 7 9.92 20.41 0.60
C LEU A 7 10.80 20.70 1.83
N PRO A 8 11.37 19.67 2.49
CA PRO A 8 11.17 18.24 2.19
C PRO A 8 9.82 17.73 2.66
N LEU A 9 9.32 16.68 2.01
CA LEU A 9 8.11 15.97 2.43
C LEU A 9 8.47 14.86 3.43
N LEU A 10 7.66 14.74 4.47
CA LEU A 10 7.75 13.64 5.41
C LEU A 10 6.81 12.52 4.95
N LEU A 11 7.38 11.38 4.60
CA LEU A 11 6.64 10.19 4.22
C LEU A 11 6.36 9.33 5.46
N ASP A 12 5.41 8.39 5.33
CA ASP A 12 5.17 7.40 6.35
C ASP A 12 6.34 6.39 6.45
N GLY A 13 6.30 5.55 7.46
CA GLY A 13 7.31 4.55 7.72
C GLY A 13 6.85 3.13 7.44
N ALA A 14 7.44 2.17 8.15
CA ALA A 14 7.20 0.76 7.98
C ALA A 14 5.72 0.40 8.20
N THR A 15 5.15 -0.31 7.23
CA THR A 15 3.78 -0.81 7.31
C THR A 15 3.76 -2.32 7.60
N GLY A 16 4.53 -3.11 6.85
CA GLY A 16 4.53 -4.57 6.98
C GLY A 16 4.84 -5.06 8.39
N THR A 17 5.89 -4.52 9.01
CA THR A 17 6.28 -4.89 10.39
C THR A 17 5.23 -4.47 11.41
N GLY A 18 4.58 -3.32 11.20
CA GLY A 18 3.49 -2.86 12.05
C GLY A 18 2.26 -3.77 11.96
N LEU A 19 1.92 -4.22 10.77
CA LEU A 19 0.83 -5.18 10.55
C LEU A 19 1.14 -6.55 11.17
N MET A 20 2.39 -7.03 11.05
CA MET A 20 2.81 -8.28 11.69
C MET A 20 2.76 -8.19 13.21
N ALA A 21 3.18 -7.06 13.78
CA ALA A 21 3.06 -6.82 15.22
C ALA A 21 1.60 -6.84 15.69
N ALA A 22 0.68 -6.47 14.82
CA ALA A 22 -0.77 -6.51 15.09
C ALA A 22 -1.43 -7.86 14.77
N GLY A 23 -0.66 -8.88 14.37
CA GLY A 23 -1.13 -10.24 14.18
C GLY A 23 -1.17 -10.75 12.75
N MET A 24 -0.71 -9.99 11.77
CA MET A 24 -0.63 -10.48 10.39
C MET A 24 0.42 -11.58 10.28
N PRO A 25 0.08 -12.76 9.72
CA PRO A 25 1.07 -13.80 9.46
C PRO A 25 2.14 -13.33 8.47
N ALA A 26 3.38 -13.78 8.65
CA ALA A 26 4.51 -13.36 7.80
C ALA A 26 4.38 -13.80 6.34
N ASP A 27 3.64 -14.88 6.08
CA ASP A 27 3.38 -15.43 4.75
C ASP A 27 2.05 -14.98 4.13
N ALA A 28 1.33 -14.08 4.80
CA ALA A 28 0.05 -13.60 4.31
C ALA A 28 0.21 -12.73 3.04
N CYS A 29 -0.81 -12.78 2.19
CA CYS A 29 -1.00 -11.73 1.19
C CYS A 29 -1.41 -10.45 1.90
N VAL A 30 -0.49 -9.49 1.98
CA VAL A 30 -0.68 -8.24 2.74
C VAL A 30 -1.96 -7.53 2.31
N GLU A 31 -2.15 -7.38 1.01
CA GLU A 31 -3.27 -6.66 0.42
C GLU A 31 -4.60 -7.29 0.81
N LYS A 32 -4.71 -8.60 0.72
CA LYS A 32 -5.91 -9.34 1.13
C LYS A 32 -6.14 -9.23 2.64
N TRP A 33 -5.09 -9.45 3.43
CA TRP A 33 -5.18 -9.41 4.88
C TRP A 33 -5.65 -8.04 5.38
N VAL A 34 -5.11 -6.97 4.81
CA VAL A 34 -5.51 -5.59 5.12
C VAL A 34 -6.99 -5.35 4.83
N LEU A 35 -7.49 -5.84 3.70
CA LEU A 35 -8.91 -5.70 3.35
C LEU A 35 -9.82 -6.49 4.27
N GLU A 36 -9.33 -7.58 4.83
CA GLU A 36 -10.04 -8.38 5.85
C GLU A 36 -9.93 -7.78 7.26
N HIS A 37 -8.89 -6.97 7.52
CA HIS A 37 -8.62 -6.33 8.81
C HIS A 37 -8.39 -4.82 8.65
N PRO A 38 -9.36 -4.09 8.10
CA PRO A 38 -9.14 -2.68 7.70
C PRO A 38 -8.79 -1.76 8.87
N ALA A 39 -9.32 -2.03 10.05
CA ALA A 39 -9.06 -1.19 11.23
C ALA A 39 -7.59 -1.20 11.64
N VAL A 40 -6.90 -2.32 11.45
CA VAL A 40 -5.47 -2.42 11.80
C VAL A 40 -4.64 -1.47 10.95
N LEU A 41 -4.88 -1.43 9.65
CA LEU A 41 -4.19 -0.51 8.75
C LEU A 41 -4.56 0.95 9.06
N THR A 42 -5.84 1.24 9.21
CA THR A 42 -6.29 2.62 9.43
C THR A 42 -5.77 3.20 10.74
N GLU A 43 -5.67 2.42 11.79
CA GLU A 43 -5.06 2.85 13.06
C GLU A 43 -3.58 3.17 12.89
N LEU A 44 -2.83 2.32 12.19
CA LEU A 44 -1.41 2.55 11.89
C LEU A 44 -1.23 3.83 11.07
N GLN A 45 -2.02 4.02 10.03
CA GLN A 45 -1.94 5.18 9.15
C GLN A 45 -2.37 6.48 9.85
N LYS A 46 -3.38 6.42 10.70
CA LYS A 46 -3.76 7.57 11.55
C LYS A 46 -2.64 7.98 12.49
N ALA A 47 -1.91 7.00 13.04
CA ALA A 47 -0.75 7.29 13.90
C ALA A 47 0.36 8.01 13.11
N TYR A 48 0.65 7.58 11.89
CA TYR A 48 1.61 8.29 11.04
C TYR A 48 1.13 9.70 10.70
N ALA A 49 -0.14 9.87 10.36
CA ALA A 49 -0.70 11.19 10.09
C ALA A 49 -0.60 12.12 11.32
N ALA A 50 -0.83 11.58 12.52
CA ALA A 50 -0.78 12.34 13.76
C ALA A 50 0.62 12.88 14.10
N VAL A 51 1.68 12.20 13.68
CA VAL A 51 3.06 12.67 13.88
C VAL A 51 3.52 13.64 12.79
N GLY A 52 2.66 13.99 11.84
CA GLY A 52 2.92 15.03 10.86
C GLY A 52 3.39 14.56 9.48
N CYS A 53 3.12 13.31 9.10
CA CYS A 53 3.42 12.86 7.74
C CYS A 53 2.66 13.69 6.70
N ASP A 54 3.35 14.03 5.63
CA ASP A 54 2.78 14.76 4.49
C ASP A 54 2.16 13.82 3.48
N VAL A 55 2.74 12.63 3.30
CA VAL A 55 2.28 11.63 2.35
C VAL A 55 2.26 10.25 3.00
N ILE A 56 1.18 9.53 2.81
CA ILE A 56 1.00 8.15 3.26
C ILE A 56 0.75 7.26 2.05
N TYR A 57 1.46 6.15 1.97
CA TYR A 57 1.28 5.17 0.90
C TYR A 57 0.07 4.29 1.15
N ALA A 58 -0.78 4.15 0.14
CA ALA A 58 -1.75 3.06 0.12
C ALA A 58 -0.98 1.72 0.00
N PRO A 59 -1.43 0.65 0.66
CA PRO A 59 -0.72 -0.63 0.66
C PRO A 59 -0.94 -1.40 -0.64
N THR A 60 -0.55 -0.82 -1.76
CA THR A 60 -0.75 -1.36 -3.11
C THR A 60 0.51 -2.00 -3.70
N PHE A 61 1.59 -2.09 -2.92
CA PHE A 61 2.89 -2.59 -3.38
C PHE A 61 2.78 -3.95 -4.08
N GLY A 62 2.11 -4.92 -3.48
CA GLY A 62 1.88 -6.25 -4.06
C GLY A 62 0.57 -6.39 -4.85
N ALA A 63 -0.18 -5.31 -5.06
CA ALA A 63 -1.47 -5.36 -5.73
C ALA A 63 -1.34 -5.30 -7.26
N ASN A 64 -0.37 -6.02 -7.82
CA ASN A 64 -0.23 -6.22 -9.26
C ASN A 64 -0.62 -7.65 -9.64
N ARG A 65 -0.94 -7.84 -10.91
CA ARG A 65 -1.45 -9.14 -11.40
C ARG A 65 -0.48 -10.30 -11.16
N ALA A 66 0.81 -10.07 -11.38
CA ALA A 66 1.84 -11.11 -11.21
C ALA A 66 1.96 -11.54 -9.75
N ALA A 67 2.00 -10.60 -8.82
CA ALA A 67 2.06 -10.89 -7.38
C ALA A 67 0.76 -11.53 -6.87
N LEU A 68 -0.39 -10.98 -7.24
CA LEU A 68 -1.70 -11.49 -6.81
C LEU A 68 -2.01 -12.88 -7.37
N ARG A 69 -1.46 -13.23 -8.53
CA ARG A 69 -1.63 -14.57 -9.12
C ARG A 69 -1.13 -15.67 -8.19
N ARG A 70 -0.06 -15.41 -7.44
CA ARG A 70 0.49 -16.37 -6.46
C ARG A 70 -0.50 -16.74 -5.36
N HIS A 71 -1.50 -15.90 -5.14
CA HIS A 71 -2.54 -16.08 -4.14
C HIS A 71 -3.92 -16.37 -4.77
N GLY A 72 -3.97 -16.64 -6.07
CA GLY A 72 -5.23 -16.87 -6.79
C GLY A 72 -6.10 -15.64 -6.98
N LEU A 73 -5.52 -14.44 -6.90
CA LEU A 73 -6.23 -13.15 -6.91
C LEU A 73 -5.94 -12.29 -8.14
N ALA A 74 -5.43 -12.89 -9.22
CA ALA A 74 -5.03 -12.15 -10.41
C ALA A 74 -6.17 -11.32 -11.05
N ASP A 75 -7.41 -11.77 -10.93
CA ASP A 75 -8.58 -11.07 -11.48
C ASP A 75 -9.13 -9.97 -10.54
N GLU A 76 -8.58 -9.88 -9.33
CA GLU A 76 -9.00 -8.92 -8.31
C GLU A 76 -8.19 -7.62 -8.32
N VAL A 77 -7.22 -7.46 -9.22
CA VAL A 77 -6.27 -6.34 -9.25
C VAL A 77 -6.97 -5.00 -9.18
N LYS A 78 -7.94 -4.77 -10.04
CA LYS A 78 -8.63 -3.48 -10.14
C LYS A 78 -9.43 -3.18 -8.86
N ASP A 79 -10.21 -4.14 -8.40
CA ASP A 79 -11.04 -3.97 -7.21
C ASP A 79 -10.20 -3.80 -5.94
N MET A 80 -9.17 -4.63 -5.78
CA MET A 80 -8.28 -4.54 -4.62
C MET A 80 -7.56 -3.21 -4.55
N ASN A 81 -6.97 -2.73 -5.66
CA ASN A 81 -6.31 -1.43 -5.69
C ASN A 81 -7.27 -0.30 -5.32
N ARG A 82 -8.47 -0.30 -5.89
CA ARG A 82 -9.49 0.70 -5.57
C ARG A 82 -9.82 0.70 -4.07
N ARG A 83 -10.08 -0.47 -3.52
CA ARG A 83 -10.43 -0.63 -2.09
C ARG A 83 -9.30 -0.22 -1.16
N LEU A 84 -8.06 -0.58 -1.49
CA LEU A 84 -6.88 -0.23 -0.69
C LEU A 84 -6.64 1.27 -0.67
N VAL A 85 -6.76 1.93 -1.82
CA VAL A 85 -6.63 3.39 -1.91
C VAL A 85 -7.76 4.08 -1.14
N GLU A 86 -8.99 3.64 -1.29
CA GLU A 86 -10.14 4.19 -0.54
C GLU A 86 -9.96 4.04 0.97
N LEU A 87 -9.45 2.90 1.42
CA LEU A 87 -9.19 2.64 2.83
C LEU A 87 -8.17 3.64 3.40
N THR A 88 -7.06 3.88 2.70
CA THR A 88 -6.06 4.86 3.10
C THR A 88 -6.62 6.28 3.06
N ARG A 89 -7.38 6.63 2.03
CA ARG A 89 -8.03 7.94 1.94
C ARG A 89 -8.96 8.21 3.13
N ARG A 90 -9.71 7.21 3.56
CA ARG A 90 -10.55 7.32 4.76
C ARG A 90 -9.74 7.51 6.03
N ALA A 91 -8.61 6.81 6.14
CA ALA A 91 -7.74 6.93 7.32
C ALA A 91 -7.21 8.36 7.52
N VAL A 92 -7.00 9.09 6.43
CA VAL A 92 -6.38 10.44 6.46
C VAL A 92 -7.33 11.57 6.06
N GLN A 93 -8.64 11.30 5.92
CA GLN A 93 -9.61 12.26 5.37
C GLN A 93 -9.71 13.59 6.14
N ASP A 94 -9.46 13.57 7.43
CA ASP A 94 -9.53 14.78 8.29
C ASP A 94 -8.14 15.40 8.51
N THR A 95 -7.17 15.03 7.68
CA THR A 95 -5.79 15.50 7.77
C THR A 95 -5.37 16.19 6.47
N ARG A 96 -4.16 16.76 6.48
CA ARG A 96 -3.54 17.34 5.28
C ARG A 96 -2.70 16.33 4.50
N CYS A 97 -2.69 15.07 4.93
CA CYS A 97 -1.91 14.02 4.27
C CYS A 97 -2.40 13.74 2.86
N LEU A 98 -1.46 13.60 1.95
CA LEU A 98 -1.70 13.08 0.61
C LEU A 98 -1.61 11.56 0.63
N VAL A 99 -2.31 10.92 -0.28
CA VAL A 99 -2.25 9.47 -0.47
C VAL A 99 -1.49 9.18 -1.76
N ALA A 100 -0.44 8.37 -1.66
CA ALA A 100 0.31 7.89 -2.80
C ALA A 100 0.03 6.41 -3.06
N GLY A 101 -0.06 6.02 -4.32
CA GLY A 101 -0.02 4.62 -4.73
C GLY A 101 1.42 4.11 -4.72
N ASP A 102 1.59 2.83 -4.46
CA ASP A 102 2.88 2.18 -4.46
C ASP A 102 2.93 1.13 -5.56
N LEU A 103 4.00 1.13 -6.34
CA LEU A 103 4.19 0.20 -7.45
C LEU A 103 5.46 -0.60 -7.24
N SER A 104 5.32 -1.91 -7.17
CA SER A 104 6.46 -2.80 -7.01
C SER A 104 6.93 -3.38 -8.34
N PRO A 105 8.16 -3.91 -8.38
CA PRO A 105 8.55 -4.85 -9.43
C PRO A 105 7.62 -6.05 -9.44
N THR A 106 7.34 -6.58 -10.64
CA THR A 106 6.46 -7.74 -10.79
C THR A 106 7.11 -9.07 -10.36
N GLY A 107 8.44 -9.09 -10.25
CA GLY A 107 9.22 -10.30 -10.06
C GLY A 107 9.45 -11.07 -11.37
N LEU A 108 8.91 -10.56 -12.48
CA LEU A 108 9.15 -11.13 -13.81
C LEU A 108 10.40 -10.53 -14.43
N LEU A 109 11.18 -11.36 -15.10
CA LEU A 109 12.39 -10.92 -15.77
C LEU A 109 12.12 -10.67 -17.26
N THR A 110 12.73 -9.62 -17.79
CA THR A 110 12.69 -9.33 -19.22
C THR A 110 13.69 -10.21 -19.99
N GLU A 111 13.47 -10.35 -21.28
CA GLU A 111 14.46 -11.03 -22.16
C GLU A 111 15.84 -10.35 -22.05
N PRO A 112 16.96 -11.11 -22.10
CA PRO A 112 17.04 -12.57 -22.29
C PRO A 112 16.98 -13.39 -20.99
N LEU A 113 16.78 -12.77 -19.84
CA LEU A 113 16.77 -13.45 -18.53
C LEU A 113 15.41 -14.06 -18.18
N GLY A 114 14.36 -13.70 -18.89
CA GLY A 114 12.99 -14.17 -18.72
C GLY A 114 12.19 -14.02 -20.00
N ASP A 115 10.90 -14.31 -19.93
CA ASP A 115 9.99 -14.34 -21.08
C ASP A 115 9.19 -13.04 -21.28
N THR A 116 9.47 -12.01 -20.49
CA THR A 116 8.74 -10.74 -20.54
C THR A 116 9.41 -9.78 -21.52
N ARG A 117 8.61 -9.19 -22.41
CA ARG A 117 9.05 -8.20 -23.40
C ARG A 117 8.75 -6.78 -22.93
#